data_1347c00f27d4b7e83d6fb2b3538a7fc0
#
_entry.id   1347c00f27d4b7e83d6fb2b3538a7fc0
#
_cell.length_a   1.000
_cell.length_b   1.000
_cell.length_c   1.000
_cell.angle_alpha   90.00
_cell.angle_beta   90.00
_cell.angle_gamma   90.00
#
_symmetry.space_group_name_H-M   'P 1'
#
loop_
_entity.id
_entity.type
_entity.pdbx_description
1 polymer ?
#
loop_
_entity_poly.entity_id
_entity_poly.type
_entity_poly.pdbx_seq_one_letter_code
_entity_poly.pdbx_strand_id
1 'polypeptide(L)'
;MKLLPSLFFFVLLALQANAQSLQRVAPEQVGMDSRHLLYADEAIETAIANKDIPGAVLAVVRNGKMAYLKAYGNKCVYPNTEPMTVNTIFDMASCSKPMSTAICTHILAERGKLRLLDPVSLYIPEFKSWVSEDGKDKKIIRIADLLTHTSGLPPYAPTSELEKQYGSPSPDGMIEYIANCRRDFKPQTDFQYSCLNYITLQRIIETVSGQSLRDFARENLFDVLGMAHTDYLPCKRDKDGKWINSALPHWAKTDLHSTANCQLSTVNCQLKNVAPTEKQPDGSVLCGQVHDPLARVMNGGISGNAGVFSCAEDIA
;
A
#
# COMPACT_ATOMS: atom_id res chain seq x y z
N MET A 1 -43.52 34.41 -40.98
CA MET A 1 -42.35 33.55 -41.09
C MET A 1 -41.77 33.41 -39.66
N LYS A 2 -42.10 32.33 -38.96
CA LYS A 2 -41.66 32.09 -37.59
C LYS A 2 -40.46 31.13 -37.64
N LEU A 3 -39.29 31.60 -37.22
CA LEU A 3 -38.10 30.79 -37.07
C LEU A 3 -38.21 29.96 -35.75
N LEU A 4 -38.21 28.63 -35.87
CA LEU A 4 -38.00 27.70 -34.74
C LEU A 4 -36.50 27.66 -34.41
N PRO A 5 -36.10 27.78 -33.16
CA PRO A 5 -34.73 27.47 -32.78
C PRO A 5 -34.60 25.96 -32.60
N SER A 6 -33.72 25.33 -33.38
CA SER A 6 -33.27 23.94 -33.21
C SER A 6 -32.48 23.82 -31.90
N LEU A 7 -33.08 23.13 -30.95
CA LEU A 7 -32.44 22.76 -29.70
C LEU A 7 -31.56 21.54 -29.96
N PHE A 8 -30.25 21.74 -30.14
CA PHE A 8 -29.26 20.65 -30.15
C PHE A 8 -29.07 20.12 -28.74
N PHE A 9 -29.71 19.00 -28.45
CA PHE A 9 -29.45 18.22 -27.24
C PHE A 9 -28.12 17.50 -27.43
N PHE A 10 -27.04 18.05 -26.88
CA PHE A 10 -25.79 17.30 -26.64
C PHE A 10 -26.03 16.33 -25.49
N VAL A 11 -26.36 15.09 -25.79
CA VAL A 11 -26.28 14.00 -24.80
C VAL A 11 -24.79 13.68 -24.62
N LEU A 12 -24.19 14.26 -23.61
CA LEU A 12 -22.91 13.76 -23.07
C LEU A 12 -23.19 12.37 -22.49
N LEU A 13 -22.95 11.33 -23.28
CA LEU A 13 -22.73 9.99 -22.78
C LEU A 13 -21.40 10.06 -21.99
N ALA A 14 -21.48 10.31 -20.69
CA ALA A 14 -20.40 9.97 -19.77
C ALA A 14 -20.27 8.44 -19.84
N LEU A 15 -19.35 7.96 -20.66
CA LEU A 15 -18.82 6.60 -20.56
C LEU A 15 -18.17 6.51 -19.17
N GLN A 16 -18.95 6.02 -18.22
CA GLN A 16 -18.35 5.53 -16.98
C GLN A 16 -17.54 4.30 -17.40
N ALA A 17 -16.23 4.50 -17.52
CA ALA A 17 -15.29 3.39 -17.60
C ALA A 17 -15.34 2.70 -16.23
N ASN A 18 -16.28 1.76 -16.07
CA ASN A 18 -16.22 0.83 -14.98
C ASN A 18 -15.00 -0.06 -15.26
N ALA A 19 -14.01 0.01 -14.39
CA ALA A 19 -12.90 -0.93 -14.43
C ALA A 19 -13.50 -2.34 -14.31
N GLN A 20 -13.32 -3.14 -15.36
CA GLN A 20 -13.77 -4.52 -15.40
C GLN A 20 -12.61 -5.41 -14.95
N SER A 21 -12.93 -6.46 -14.19
CA SER A 21 -11.97 -7.53 -13.92
C SER A 21 -11.38 -8.04 -15.23
N LEU A 22 -10.08 -8.33 -15.24
CA LEU A 22 -9.39 -8.82 -16.42
C LEU A 22 -10.04 -10.10 -16.94
N GLN A 23 -10.30 -10.14 -18.25
CA GLN A 23 -10.82 -11.33 -18.91
C GLN A 23 -9.85 -12.49 -18.71
N ARG A 24 -10.33 -13.61 -18.16
CA ARG A 24 -9.55 -14.85 -18.02
C ARG A 24 -9.55 -15.61 -19.35
N VAL A 25 -8.37 -16.00 -19.79
CA VAL A 25 -8.15 -16.71 -21.06
C VAL A 25 -7.15 -17.83 -20.91
N ALA A 26 -7.17 -18.80 -21.83
CA ALA A 26 -6.10 -19.79 -21.89
C ALA A 26 -4.77 -19.11 -22.30
N PRO A 27 -3.61 -19.53 -21.77
CA PRO A 27 -2.30 -18.96 -22.08
C PRO A 27 -2.02 -18.86 -23.59
N GLU A 28 -2.42 -19.87 -24.34
CA GLU A 28 -2.23 -19.95 -25.81
C GLU A 28 -2.95 -18.82 -26.56
N GLN A 29 -4.07 -18.34 -26.05
CA GLN A 29 -4.83 -17.25 -26.68
C GLN A 29 -4.10 -15.90 -26.62
N VAL A 30 -3.10 -15.80 -25.76
CA VAL A 30 -2.24 -14.60 -25.66
C VAL A 30 -0.79 -14.89 -26.05
N GLY A 31 -0.55 -16.03 -26.75
CA GLY A 31 0.77 -16.42 -27.27
C GLY A 31 1.74 -16.87 -26.18
N MET A 32 1.23 -17.49 -25.12
CA MET A 32 2.03 -18.16 -24.09
C MET A 32 1.87 -19.68 -24.22
N ASP A 33 2.89 -20.42 -23.87
CA ASP A 33 2.86 -21.88 -23.79
C ASP A 33 2.57 -22.30 -22.36
N SER A 34 1.40 -22.92 -22.11
CA SER A 34 0.97 -23.37 -20.79
C SER A 34 1.98 -24.32 -20.12
N ARG A 35 2.75 -25.08 -20.91
CA ARG A 35 3.80 -25.98 -20.39
C ARG A 35 4.93 -25.21 -19.69
N HIS A 36 5.24 -24.00 -20.14
CA HIS A 36 6.25 -23.17 -19.48
C HIS A 36 5.77 -22.61 -18.14
N LEU A 37 4.46 -22.46 -17.93
CA LEU A 37 3.90 -22.05 -16.65
C LEU A 37 4.08 -23.12 -15.56
N LEU A 38 4.25 -24.40 -15.94
CA LEU A 38 4.54 -25.48 -15.01
C LEU A 38 5.89 -25.29 -14.28
N TYR A 39 6.86 -24.60 -14.90
CA TYR A 39 8.11 -24.25 -14.21
C TYR A 39 7.88 -23.27 -13.04
N ALA A 40 6.92 -22.36 -13.19
CA ALA A 40 6.55 -21.47 -12.09
C ALA A 40 5.83 -22.24 -10.97
N ASP A 41 4.96 -23.20 -11.34
CA ASP A 41 4.32 -24.11 -10.39
C ASP A 41 5.36 -24.88 -9.59
N GLU A 42 6.30 -25.54 -10.27
CA GLU A 42 7.37 -26.33 -9.66
C GLU A 42 8.24 -25.49 -8.70
N ALA A 43 8.59 -24.27 -9.11
CA ALA A 43 9.38 -23.37 -8.27
C ALA A 43 8.63 -22.99 -6.97
N ILE A 44 7.35 -22.66 -7.06
CA ILE A 44 6.51 -22.31 -5.89
C ILE A 44 6.29 -23.55 -5.01
N GLU A 45 5.94 -24.67 -5.58
CA GLU A 45 5.70 -25.92 -4.84
C GLU A 45 6.99 -26.40 -4.13
N THR A 46 8.16 -26.21 -4.77
CA THR A 46 9.46 -26.48 -4.15
C THR A 46 9.73 -25.59 -2.95
N ALA A 47 9.47 -24.27 -3.07
CA ALA A 47 9.63 -23.35 -1.95
C ALA A 47 8.70 -23.68 -0.77
N ILE A 48 7.47 -24.13 -1.06
CA ILE A 48 6.52 -24.59 -0.02
C ILE A 48 7.01 -25.89 0.62
N ALA A 49 7.47 -26.86 -0.16
CA ALA A 49 8.01 -28.12 0.34
C ALA A 49 9.23 -27.91 1.25
N ASN A 50 10.10 -26.97 0.88
CA ASN A 50 11.25 -26.55 1.68
C ASN A 50 10.88 -25.73 2.93
N LYS A 51 9.60 -25.32 3.08
CA LYS A 51 9.12 -24.42 4.13
C LYS A 51 9.70 -23.01 4.07
N ASP A 52 10.14 -22.55 2.90
CA ASP A 52 10.59 -21.17 2.68
C ASP A 52 9.42 -20.20 2.72
N ILE A 53 8.25 -20.63 2.22
CA ILE A 53 6.97 -19.91 2.27
C ILE A 53 5.84 -20.86 2.64
N PRO A 54 4.76 -20.40 3.32
CA PRO A 54 3.60 -21.24 3.62
C PRO A 54 2.70 -21.46 2.42
N GLY A 55 2.68 -20.53 1.48
CA GLY A 55 1.84 -20.56 0.28
C GLY A 55 2.02 -19.29 -0.56
N ALA A 56 1.39 -19.27 -1.72
CA ALA A 56 1.43 -18.15 -2.66
C ALA A 56 0.18 -18.07 -3.53
N VAL A 57 -0.02 -16.92 -4.17
CA VAL A 57 -0.92 -16.76 -5.32
C VAL A 57 -0.09 -16.20 -6.47
N LEU A 58 -0.14 -16.87 -7.62
CA LEU A 58 0.49 -16.43 -8.86
C LEU A 58 -0.56 -15.92 -9.83
N ALA A 59 -0.41 -14.70 -10.32
CA ALA A 59 -1.15 -14.14 -11.44
C ALA A 59 -0.20 -13.80 -12.58
N VAL A 60 -0.58 -14.15 -13.82
CA VAL A 60 0.16 -13.77 -15.03
C VAL A 60 -0.79 -13.07 -15.99
N VAL A 61 -0.46 -11.83 -16.32
CA VAL A 61 -1.22 -11.00 -17.26
C VAL A 61 -0.41 -10.77 -18.52
N ARG A 62 -1.06 -10.92 -19.66
CA ARG A 62 -0.48 -10.60 -20.96
C ARG A 62 -1.53 -10.01 -21.88
N ASN A 63 -1.17 -8.94 -22.59
CA ASN A 63 -2.07 -8.23 -23.52
C ASN A 63 -3.41 -7.83 -22.86
N GLY A 64 -3.36 -7.35 -21.58
CA GLY A 64 -4.54 -6.94 -20.84
C GLY A 64 -5.50 -8.09 -20.47
N LYS A 65 -5.03 -9.34 -20.47
CA LYS A 65 -5.83 -10.52 -20.11
C LYS A 65 -5.13 -11.36 -19.06
N MET A 66 -5.91 -11.94 -18.13
CA MET A 66 -5.44 -12.86 -17.10
C MET A 66 -5.22 -14.25 -17.74
N ALA A 67 -3.97 -14.56 -18.08
CA ALA A 67 -3.61 -15.84 -18.69
C ALA A 67 -3.42 -16.96 -17.66
N TYR A 68 -3.09 -16.62 -16.41
CA TYR A 68 -2.88 -17.59 -15.33
C TYR A 68 -3.22 -16.99 -13.98
N LEU A 69 -3.92 -17.74 -13.14
CA LEU A 69 -4.20 -17.38 -11.76
C LEU A 69 -4.37 -18.67 -10.94
N LYS A 70 -3.46 -18.91 -10.00
CA LYS A 70 -3.44 -20.14 -9.19
C LYS A 70 -2.97 -19.85 -7.77
N ALA A 71 -3.59 -20.54 -6.81
CA ALA A 71 -3.22 -20.52 -5.40
C ALA A 71 -2.47 -21.80 -5.03
N TYR A 72 -1.48 -21.70 -4.14
CA TYR A 72 -0.64 -22.78 -3.69
C TYR A 72 -0.49 -22.80 -2.18
N GLY A 73 -0.43 -23.99 -1.56
CA GLY A 73 -0.18 -24.15 -0.14
C GLY A 73 -1.23 -23.54 0.77
N ASN A 74 -0.80 -22.87 1.82
CA ASN A 74 -1.65 -22.37 2.89
C ASN A 74 -1.51 -20.85 3.06
N LYS A 75 -2.62 -20.15 3.32
CA LYS A 75 -2.60 -18.74 3.71
C LYS A 75 -2.23 -18.57 5.18
N CYS A 76 -2.51 -19.60 5.99
CA CYS A 76 -2.23 -19.62 7.42
C CYS A 76 -1.70 -21.01 7.83
N VAL A 77 -0.68 -21.03 8.68
CA VAL A 77 -0.11 -22.27 9.25
C VAL A 77 -0.10 -22.27 10.79
N TYR A 78 -0.52 -21.17 11.40
CA TYR A 78 -0.64 -21.00 12.85
C TYR A 78 -1.75 -19.97 13.18
N PRO A 79 -2.63 -20.21 14.19
CA PRO A 79 -2.70 -21.40 15.03
C PRO A 79 -3.28 -22.65 14.32
N ASN A 80 -4.02 -22.44 13.24
CA ASN A 80 -4.62 -23.50 12.43
C ASN A 80 -4.12 -23.41 10.99
N THR A 81 -4.07 -24.54 10.31
CA THR A 81 -3.76 -24.58 8.88
C THR A 81 -5.00 -24.25 8.07
N GLU A 82 -4.91 -23.23 7.21
CA GLU A 82 -5.96 -22.83 6.28
C GLU A 82 -5.42 -22.75 4.86
N PRO A 83 -6.10 -23.34 3.87
CA PRO A 83 -5.62 -23.37 2.50
C PRO A 83 -5.59 -21.95 1.89
N MET A 84 -4.63 -21.73 0.99
CA MET A 84 -4.56 -20.54 0.16
C MET A 84 -5.69 -20.53 -0.85
N THR A 85 -6.23 -19.35 -1.16
CA THR A 85 -7.20 -19.13 -2.23
C THR A 85 -6.76 -17.99 -3.13
N VAL A 86 -7.25 -17.94 -4.36
CA VAL A 86 -6.93 -16.85 -5.30
C VAL A 86 -7.43 -15.48 -4.81
N ASN A 87 -8.42 -15.47 -3.91
CA ASN A 87 -9.00 -14.27 -3.32
C ASN A 87 -8.33 -13.90 -1.97
N THR A 88 -7.24 -14.58 -1.59
CA THR A 88 -6.50 -14.25 -0.37
C THR A 88 -5.93 -12.84 -0.48
N ILE A 89 -6.14 -12.05 0.57
CA ILE A 89 -5.66 -10.68 0.71
C ILE A 89 -4.36 -10.70 1.51
N PHE A 90 -3.35 -10.01 1.03
CA PHE A 90 -2.02 -9.96 1.61
C PHE A 90 -1.69 -8.56 2.10
N ASP A 91 -0.92 -8.48 3.19
CA ASP A 91 -0.14 -7.28 3.49
C ASP A 91 0.91 -7.10 2.40
N MET A 92 0.78 -6.05 1.63
CA MET A 92 1.66 -5.76 0.50
C MET A 92 3.02 -5.22 0.93
N ALA A 93 3.21 -5.00 2.23
CA ALA A 93 4.44 -4.50 2.79
C ALA A 93 4.99 -3.32 1.96
N SER A 94 6.26 -3.38 1.60
CA SER A 94 6.90 -2.31 0.82
C SER A 94 6.44 -2.18 -0.63
N CYS A 95 5.69 -3.14 -1.17
CA CYS A 95 5.00 -2.95 -2.46
C CYS A 95 3.97 -1.80 -2.40
N SER A 96 3.51 -1.42 -1.21
CA SER A 96 2.69 -0.22 -0.99
C SER A 96 3.33 1.06 -1.54
N LYS A 97 4.67 1.13 -1.53
CA LYS A 97 5.41 2.30 -2.03
C LYS A 97 5.12 2.58 -3.52
N PRO A 98 5.46 1.66 -4.45
CA PRO A 98 5.21 1.89 -5.87
C PRO A 98 3.71 1.84 -6.21
N MET A 99 2.94 0.90 -5.64
CA MET A 99 1.55 0.68 -6.04
C MET A 99 0.55 1.70 -5.47
N SER A 100 0.93 2.48 -4.45
CA SER A 100 0.06 3.51 -3.87
C SER A 100 0.76 4.86 -3.79
N THR A 101 1.71 5.03 -2.88
CA THR A 101 2.30 6.34 -2.54
C THR A 101 2.97 7.03 -3.73
N ALA A 102 3.74 6.30 -4.54
CA ALA A 102 4.36 6.87 -5.73
C ALA A 102 3.31 7.31 -6.75
N ILE A 103 2.30 6.46 -7.03
CA ILE A 103 1.23 6.79 -7.97
C ILE A 103 0.44 8.01 -7.47
N CYS A 104 0.06 8.07 -6.19
CA CYS A 104 -0.63 9.22 -5.60
C CYS A 104 0.20 10.51 -5.74
N THR A 105 1.52 10.44 -5.56
CA THR A 105 2.43 11.58 -5.80
C THR A 105 2.39 12.01 -7.26
N HIS A 106 2.41 11.06 -8.20
CA HIS A 106 2.34 11.35 -9.64
C HIS A 106 0.97 11.92 -10.05
N ILE A 107 -0.14 11.45 -9.48
CA ILE A 107 -1.48 12.01 -9.71
C ILE A 107 -1.53 13.49 -9.30
N LEU A 108 -0.93 13.84 -8.15
CA LEU A 108 -0.84 15.24 -7.73
C LEU A 108 0.06 16.07 -8.66
N ALA A 109 1.15 15.48 -9.16
CA ALA A 109 2.03 16.14 -10.12
C ALA A 109 1.32 16.37 -11.48
N GLU A 110 0.59 15.38 -11.99
CA GLU A 110 -0.22 15.50 -13.21
C GLU A 110 -1.28 16.60 -13.08
N ARG A 111 -1.89 16.73 -11.91
CA ARG A 111 -2.88 17.79 -11.61
C ARG A 111 -2.22 19.17 -11.35
N GLY A 112 -0.92 19.30 -11.50
CA GLY A 112 -0.18 20.54 -11.26
C GLY A 112 -0.20 21.02 -9.80
N LYS A 113 -0.49 20.13 -8.84
CA LYS A 113 -0.55 20.44 -7.41
C LYS A 113 0.82 20.43 -6.74
N LEU A 114 1.78 19.72 -7.30
CA LEU A 114 3.19 19.70 -6.92
C LEU A 114 4.06 19.46 -8.15
N ARG A 115 5.39 19.66 -8.01
CA ARG A 115 6.38 19.30 -9.03
C ARG A 115 7.40 18.35 -8.42
N LEU A 116 7.85 17.37 -9.18
CA LEU A 116 8.85 16.41 -8.68
C LEU A 116 10.17 17.07 -8.27
N LEU A 117 10.48 18.24 -8.83
CA LEU A 117 11.68 19.02 -8.50
C LEU A 117 11.45 20.03 -7.37
N ASP A 118 10.27 20.13 -6.79
CA ASP A 118 10.03 21.00 -5.65
C ASP A 118 10.81 20.51 -4.43
N PRO A 119 11.37 21.46 -3.62
CA PRO A 119 12.00 21.11 -2.36
C PRO A 119 10.95 20.54 -1.37
N VAL A 120 11.32 19.51 -0.62
CA VAL A 120 10.47 18.93 0.42
C VAL A 120 10.04 19.98 1.45
N SER A 121 10.93 20.93 1.77
CA SER A 121 10.65 22.03 2.70
C SER A 121 9.57 23.02 2.24
N LEU A 122 9.12 22.95 0.98
CA LEU A 122 7.95 23.71 0.52
C LEU A 122 6.64 23.19 1.16
N TYR A 123 6.59 21.91 1.46
CA TYR A 123 5.41 21.21 2.00
C TYR A 123 5.54 20.86 3.48
N ILE A 124 6.80 20.71 3.95
CA ILE A 124 7.18 20.41 5.33
C ILE A 124 8.26 21.44 5.72
N PRO A 125 7.90 22.64 6.20
CA PRO A 125 8.82 23.76 6.40
C PRO A 125 10.02 23.43 7.29
N GLU A 126 9.84 22.58 8.30
CA GLU A 126 10.87 22.12 9.24
C GLU A 126 11.86 21.09 8.64
N PHE A 127 11.60 20.59 7.43
CA PHE A 127 12.42 19.55 6.82
C PHE A 127 13.82 20.06 6.45
N LYS A 128 14.84 19.58 7.16
CA LYS A 128 16.22 20.02 6.98
C LYS A 128 16.85 19.49 5.70
N SER A 129 17.57 20.38 5.03
CA SER A 129 18.46 20.01 3.92
C SER A 129 19.64 19.18 4.43
N TRP A 130 20.31 18.48 3.52
CA TRP A 130 21.63 17.94 3.81
C TRP A 130 22.65 19.08 3.94
N VAL A 131 23.58 18.94 4.90
CA VAL A 131 24.70 19.87 5.12
C VAL A 131 25.96 19.03 5.32
N SER A 132 27.08 19.42 4.71
CA SER A 132 28.39 18.78 4.90
C SER A 132 28.86 18.90 6.35
N GLU A 133 29.75 18.01 6.79
CA GLU A 133 30.30 18.03 8.15
C GLU A 133 31.00 19.34 8.52
N ASP A 134 31.65 19.99 7.54
CA ASP A 134 32.30 21.30 7.72
C ASP A 134 31.33 22.49 7.58
N GLY A 135 30.04 22.22 7.31
CA GLY A 135 28.98 23.22 7.16
C GLY A 135 29.05 24.07 5.88
N LYS A 136 30.00 23.82 4.98
CA LYS A 136 30.23 24.68 3.81
C LYS A 136 29.37 24.31 2.60
N ASP A 137 28.96 23.07 2.47
CA ASP A 137 28.10 22.61 1.37
C ASP A 137 26.70 22.27 1.90
N LYS A 138 25.69 22.69 1.16
CA LYS A 138 24.29 22.46 1.48
C LYS A 138 23.54 22.00 0.23
N LYS A 139 22.77 20.91 0.35
CA LYS A 139 21.96 20.37 -0.75
C LYS A 139 20.50 20.23 -0.32
N ILE A 140 19.61 20.81 -1.10
CA ILE A 140 18.15 20.70 -0.94
C ILE A 140 17.73 19.29 -1.35
N ILE A 141 16.84 18.69 -0.56
CA ILE A 141 16.20 17.42 -0.88
C ILE A 141 14.88 17.71 -1.59
N ARG A 142 14.64 17.04 -2.71
CA ARG A 142 13.47 17.23 -3.58
C ARG A 142 12.53 16.00 -3.49
N ILE A 143 11.30 16.16 -3.96
CA ILE A 143 10.33 15.05 -4.06
C ILE A 143 10.91 13.89 -4.89
N ALA A 144 11.58 14.18 -6.01
CA ALA A 144 12.25 13.17 -6.83
C ALA A 144 13.27 12.36 -6.05
N ASP A 145 14.05 13.00 -5.16
CA ASP A 145 15.07 12.30 -4.35
C ASP A 145 14.43 11.31 -3.36
N LEU A 146 13.22 11.61 -2.86
CA LEU A 146 12.45 10.71 -2.03
C LEU A 146 11.95 9.51 -2.85
N LEU A 147 11.35 9.75 -4.01
CA LEU A 147 10.82 8.71 -4.89
C LEU A 147 11.90 7.72 -5.35
N THR A 148 13.10 8.20 -5.58
CA THR A 148 14.22 7.41 -6.13
C THR A 148 15.20 6.90 -5.07
N HIS A 149 14.91 7.13 -3.77
CA HIS A 149 15.79 6.74 -2.67
C HIS A 149 17.22 7.34 -2.73
N THR A 150 17.32 8.56 -3.24
CA THR A 150 18.59 9.31 -3.35
C THR A 150 18.66 10.52 -2.44
N SER A 151 17.77 10.60 -1.44
CA SER A 151 17.66 11.74 -0.51
C SER A 151 18.74 11.80 0.57
N GLY A 152 19.43 10.69 0.84
CA GLY A 152 20.34 10.55 1.98
C GLY A 152 19.63 10.30 3.32
N LEU A 153 18.30 10.13 3.36
CA LEU A 153 17.59 9.74 4.58
C LEU A 153 18.01 8.33 5.03
N PRO A 154 18.16 8.08 6.36
CA PRO A 154 18.41 6.74 6.90
C PRO A 154 17.38 5.71 6.42
N PRO A 155 17.75 4.42 6.34
CA PRO A 155 16.84 3.37 5.88
C PRO A 155 15.56 3.25 6.72
N TYR A 156 15.70 3.46 8.03
CA TYR A 156 14.68 3.21 9.03
C TYR A 156 14.82 4.15 10.23
N ALA A 157 13.86 4.14 11.16
CA ALA A 157 13.86 4.93 12.40
C ALA A 157 13.74 4.01 13.64
N PRO A 158 14.23 4.42 14.81
CA PRO A 158 14.18 3.62 16.04
C PRO A 158 12.75 3.63 16.62
N THR A 159 11.87 2.78 16.10
CA THR A 159 10.43 2.77 16.39
C THR A 159 10.12 2.75 17.88
N SER A 160 10.80 1.90 18.67
CA SER A 160 10.55 1.78 20.11
C SER A 160 10.94 3.03 20.91
N GLU A 161 11.95 3.76 20.45
CA GLU A 161 12.35 5.04 21.06
C GLU A 161 11.35 6.13 20.70
N LEU A 162 10.90 6.17 19.44
CA LEU A 162 9.90 7.11 18.99
C LEU A 162 8.55 6.89 19.66
N GLU A 163 8.13 5.63 19.83
CA GLU A 163 6.90 5.30 20.59
C GLU A 163 6.97 5.81 22.02
N LYS A 164 8.12 5.68 22.70
CA LYS A 164 8.32 6.22 24.06
C LYS A 164 8.30 7.74 24.09
N GLN A 165 8.86 8.39 23.08
CA GLN A 165 8.99 9.85 23.03
C GLN A 165 7.68 10.53 22.62
N TYR A 166 6.97 10.01 21.63
CA TYR A 166 5.83 10.67 21.00
C TYR A 166 4.49 9.96 21.24
N GLY A 167 4.51 8.74 21.78
CA GLY A 167 3.32 7.88 21.88
C GLY A 167 3.04 7.10 20.57
N SER A 168 1.90 6.37 20.56
CA SER A 168 1.52 5.52 19.45
C SER A 168 -0.01 5.52 19.24
N PRO A 169 -0.52 5.82 18.03
CA PRO A 169 0.23 6.29 16.87
C PRO A 169 0.61 7.78 16.99
N SER A 170 1.70 8.19 16.35
CA SER A 170 2.14 9.59 16.30
C SER A 170 2.76 9.94 14.93
N PRO A 171 1.94 10.15 13.88
CA PRO A 171 2.43 10.54 12.56
C PRO A 171 3.20 11.87 12.57
N ASP A 172 2.78 12.84 13.42
CA ASP A 172 3.47 14.13 13.54
C ASP A 172 4.84 13.97 14.20
N GLY A 173 4.96 13.17 15.26
CA GLY A 173 6.24 12.85 15.88
C GLY A 173 7.18 12.10 14.93
N MET A 174 6.61 11.24 14.06
CA MET A 174 7.40 10.56 13.03
C MET A 174 7.97 11.57 12.02
N ILE A 175 7.17 12.55 11.57
CA ILE A 175 7.63 13.61 10.64
C ILE A 175 8.64 14.53 11.32
N GLU A 176 8.43 14.89 12.59
CA GLU A 176 9.40 15.69 13.36
C GLU A 176 10.77 15.00 13.42
N TYR A 177 10.79 13.69 13.69
CA TYR A 177 12.02 12.90 13.65
C TYR A 177 12.66 12.93 12.25
N ILE A 178 11.91 12.63 11.19
CA ILE A 178 12.43 12.58 9.82
C ILE A 178 12.97 13.96 9.39
N ALA A 179 12.27 15.03 9.70
CA ALA A 179 12.68 16.39 9.36
C ALA A 179 14.04 16.74 9.95
N ASN A 180 14.36 16.22 11.13
CA ASN A 180 15.54 16.56 11.90
C ASN A 180 16.66 15.50 11.90
N CYS A 181 16.38 14.24 11.51
CA CYS A 181 17.39 13.19 11.55
C CYS A 181 18.59 13.49 10.62
N ARG A 182 19.72 12.84 10.90
CA ARG A 182 20.93 12.94 10.06
C ARG A 182 20.61 12.49 8.63
N ARG A 183 21.33 13.05 7.66
CA ARG A 183 21.37 12.55 6.26
C ARG A 183 22.68 11.81 6.08
N ASP A 184 22.63 10.56 5.63
CA ASP A 184 23.79 9.65 5.57
C ASP A 184 24.76 10.04 4.45
N PHE A 185 24.25 10.67 3.38
CA PHE A 185 25.05 11.14 2.25
C PHE A 185 24.39 12.36 1.57
N LYS A 186 25.16 13.03 0.72
CA LYS A 186 24.70 14.16 -0.09
C LYS A 186 23.64 13.68 -1.09
N PRO A 187 22.45 14.30 -1.15
CA PRO A 187 21.40 13.92 -2.10
C PRO A 187 21.91 13.80 -3.54
N GLN A 188 21.47 12.75 -4.24
CA GLN A 188 21.82 12.43 -5.63
C GLN A 188 23.26 11.94 -5.85
N THR A 189 24.02 11.62 -4.80
CA THR A 189 25.38 11.06 -4.94
C THR A 189 25.44 9.55 -4.69
N ASP A 190 24.40 8.99 -4.05
CA ASP A 190 24.32 7.58 -3.73
C ASP A 190 22.85 7.13 -3.68
N PHE A 191 22.62 5.83 -3.58
CA PHE A 191 21.33 5.16 -3.43
C PHE A 191 21.25 4.45 -2.09
N GLN A 192 20.22 4.75 -1.30
CA GLN A 192 19.90 4.03 -0.07
C GLN A 192 18.41 3.87 0.08
N TYR A 193 17.93 2.62 -0.01
CA TYR A 193 16.53 2.33 0.23
C TYR A 193 16.11 2.81 1.62
N SER A 194 15.09 3.65 1.69
CA SER A 194 14.63 4.27 2.93
C SER A 194 13.11 4.28 3.04
N CYS A 195 12.58 3.70 4.13
CA CYS A 195 11.17 3.80 4.47
C CYS A 195 10.76 5.25 4.78
N LEU A 196 11.70 6.04 5.32
CA LEU A 196 11.45 7.44 5.70
C LEU A 196 11.14 8.33 4.49
N ASN A 197 11.69 8.02 3.33
CA ASN A 197 11.35 8.72 2.09
C ASN A 197 9.85 8.67 1.80
N TYR A 198 9.26 7.51 1.91
CA TYR A 198 7.86 7.29 1.55
C TYR A 198 6.88 7.73 2.64
N ILE A 199 7.30 7.73 3.91
CA ILE A 199 6.55 8.37 5.00
C ILE A 199 6.54 9.90 4.79
N THR A 200 7.65 10.48 4.31
CA THR A 200 7.71 11.90 3.94
C THR A 200 6.78 12.22 2.76
N LEU A 201 6.76 11.36 1.73
CA LEU A 201 5.83 11.50 0.59
C LEU A 201 4.37 11.43 1.03
N GLN A 202 4.02 10.55 1.97
CA GLN A 202 2.68 10.52 2.57
C GLN A 202 2.31 11.90 3.13
N ARG A 203 3.15 12.50 3.97
CA ARG A 203 2.89 13.83 4.55
C ARG A 203 2.70 14.89 3.46
N ILE A 204 3.49 14.84 2.40
CA ILE A 204 3.35 15.78 1.27
C ILE A 204 1.98 15.57 0.59
N ILE A 205 1.59 14.31 0.31
CA ILE A 205 0.29 14.00 -0.29
C ILE A 205 -0.85 14.55 0.58
N GLU A 206 -0.80 14.31 1.88
CA GLU A 206 -1.82 14.75 2.84
C GLU A 206 -1.88 16.29 2.95
N THR A 207 -0.72 16.95 2.96
CA THR A 207 -0.62 18.43 2.99
C THR A 207 -1.21 19.05 1.73
N VAL A 208 -0.92 18.49 0.56
CA VAL A 208 -1.32 19.05 -0.75
C VAL A 208 -2.79 18.73 -1.06
N SER A 209 -3.26 17.54 -0.71
CA SER A 209 -4.63 17.11 -1.00
C SER A 209 -5.66 17.53 0.05
N GLY A 210 -5.23 17.74 1.30
CA GLY A 210 -6.12 17.92 2.44
C GLY A 210 -6.85 16.64 2.86
N GLN A 211 -6.47 15.49 2.34
CA GLN A 211 -7.05 14.17 2.61
C GLN A 211 -6.01 13.26 3.26
N SER A 212 -6.46 12.23 4.00
CA SER A 212 -5.56 11.15 4.41
C SER A 212 -5.02 10.42 3.18
N LEU A 213 -3.81 9.83 3.28
CA LEU A 213 -3.27 8.99 2.19
C LEU A 213 -4.25 7.87 1.79
N ARG A 214 -4.93 7.25 2.78
CA ARG A 214 -5.94 6.21 2.54
C ARG A 214 -7.08 6.72 1.67
N ASP A 215 -7.69 7.84 2.05
CA ASP A 215 -8.84 8.38 1.33
C ASP A 215 -8.44 8.87 -0.06
N PHE A 216 -7.30 9.55 -0.17
CA PHE A 216 -6.78 9.99 -1.46
C PHE A 216 -6.48 8.82 -2.40
N ALA A 217 -5.81 7.78 -1.92
CA ALA A 217 -5.50 6.59 -2.71
C ALA A 217 -6.77 5.85 -3.13
N ARG A 218 -7.75 5.69 -2.23
CA ARG A 218 -9.02 5.05 -2.54
C ARG A 218 -9.75 5.80 -3.65
N GLU A 219 -10.00 7.10 -3.47
CA GLU A 219 -10.81 7.89 -4.40
C GLU A 219 -10.15 8.12 -5.76
N ASN A 220 -8.82 8.22 -5.81
CA ASN A 220 -8.10 8.64 -6.99
C ASN A 220 -7.33 7.50 -7.70
N LEU A 221 -7.24 6.35 -7.08
CA LEU A 221 -6.50 5.20 -7.61
C LEU A 221 -7.30 3.91 -7.50
N PHE A 222 -7.60 3.41 -6.29
CA PHE A 222 -8.16 2.07 -6.12
C PHE A 222 -9.57 1.96 -6.69
N ASP A 223 -10.47 2.90 -6.38
CA ASP A 223 -11.84 2.91 -6.92
C ASP A 223 -11.85 3.15 -8.44
N VAL A 224 -10.95 4.01 -8.94
CA VAL A 224 -10.79 4.31 -10.38
C VAL A 224 -10.36 3.07 -11.15
N LEU A 225 -9.45 2.25 -10.59
CA LEU A 225 -8.98 1.01 -11.19
C LEU A 225 -9.86 -0.20 -10.87
N GLY A 226 -10.94 -0.04 -10.07
CA GLY A 226 -11.82 -1.13 -9.68
C GLY A 226 -11.17 -2.16 -8.75
N MET A 227 -10.15 -1.75 -7.99
CA MET A 227 -9.42 -2.59 -7.04
C MET A 227 -10.28 -2.82 -5.78
N ALA A 228 -11.30 -3.66 -5.92
CA ALA A 228 -12.37 -3.82 -4.94
C ALA A 228 -11.90 -4.38 -3.58
N HIS A 229 -10.76 -5.06 -3.52
CA HIS A 229 -10.20 -5.68 -2.32
C HIS A 229 -8.89 -5.04 -1.86
N THR A 230 -8.64 -3.80 -2.29
CA THR A 230 -7.42 -3.04 -1.96
C THR A 230 -7.73 -1.86 -1.06
N ASP A 231 -7.07 -1.76 0.09
CA ASP A 231 -7.23 -0.65 1.03
C ASP A 231 -6.06 -0.59 2.02
N TYR A 232 -5.88 0.54 2.68
CA TYR A 232 -5.11 0.63 3.93
C TYR A 232 -5.98 0.15 5.10
N LEU A 233 -5.40 -0.66 6.00
CA LEU A 233 -6.09 -1.15 7.18
C LEU A 233 -5.59 -0.44 8.45
N PRO A 234 -6.27 0.66 8.88
CA PRO A 234 -5.85 1.38 10.07
C PRO A 234 -5.95 0.50 11.31
N CYS A 235 -4.96 0.62 12.20
CA CYS A 235 -4.85 -0.19 13.40
C CYS A 235 -4.41 0.63 14.62
N LYS A 236 -4.68 0.10 15.80
CA LYS A 236 -4.28 0.67 17.10
C LYS A 236 -4.13 -0.44 18.14
N ARG A 237 -3.56 -0.12 19.30
CA ARG A 237 -3.63 -0.99 20.48
C ARG A 237 -4.99 -0.85 21.18
N ASP A 238 -5.53 -1.97 21.66
CA ASP A 238 -6.68 -1.97 22.57
C ASP A 238 -6.22 -1.73 24.02
N LYS A 239 -7.16 -1.81 24.96
CA LYS A 239 -6.91 -1.63 26.40
C LYS A 239 -5.93 -2.65 27.00
N ASP A 240 -5.81 -3.82 26.38
CA ASP A 240 -4.94 -4.93 26.80
C ASP A 240 -3.60 -4.91 26.05
N GLY A 241 -3.34 -3.87 25.24
CA GLY A 241 -2.11 -3.68 24.47
C GLY A 241 -2.04 -4.48 23.17
N LYS A 242 -3.11 -5.20 22.77
CA LYS A 242 -3.16 -5.99 21.56
C LYS A 242 -3.46 -5.12 20.33
N TRP A 243 -2.85 -5.46 19.20
CA TRP A 243 -3.13 -4.80 17.94
C TRP A 243 -4.51 -5.20 17.41
N ILE A 244 -5.33 -4.20 17.11
CA ILE A 244 -6.65 -4.34 16.49
C ILE A 244 -6.82 -3.37 15.35
N ASN A 245 -7.66 -3.68 14.37
CA ASN A 245 -8.04 -2.72 13.35
C ASN A 245 -8.99 -1.67 13.94
N SER A 246 -8.72 -0.39 13.70
CA SER A 246 -9.52 0.72 14.19
C SER A 246 -10.67 1.09 13.25
N ALA A 247 -10.61 0.67 12.00
CA ALA A 247 -11.70 0.75 11.02
C ALA A 247 -11.65 -0.45 10.09
N LEU A 248 -12.81 -0.79 9.53
CA LEU A 248 -12.93 -1.85 8.54
C LEU A 248 -12.56 -1.37 7.14
N PRO A 249 -12.02 -2.25 6.29
CA PRO A 249 -11.92 -1.97 4.87
C PRO A 249 -13.31 -1.84 4.23
N HIS A 250 -13.36 -1.15 3.10
CA HIS A 250 -14.64 -0.94 2.40
C HIS A 250 -15.29 -2.26 1.95
N TRP A 251 -14.51 -3.26 1.54
CA TRP A 251 -15.05 -4.58 1.14
C TRP A 251 -15.70 -5.37 2.28
N ALA A 252 -15.26 -5.17 3.52
CA ALA A 252 -15.86 -5.85 4.66
C ALA A 252 -17.29 -5.35 4.97
N LYS A 253 -17.66 -4.17 4.48
CA LYS A 253 -19.00 -3.62 4.65
C LYS A 253 -20.03 -4.24 3.70
N THR A 254 -19.59 -4.71 2.54
CA THR A 254 -20.46 -5.33 1.52
C THR A 254 -20.87 -6.75 1.89
N ASP A 255 -20.05 -7.48 2.65
CA ASP A 255 -20.30 -8.85 3.05
C ASP A 255 -21.27 -8.99 4.24
N LEU A 256 -21.68 -7.90 4.88
CA LEU A 256 -22.62 -7.89 6.01
C LEU A 256 -24.03 -8.42 5.65
N HIS A 257 -24.37 -8.46 4.37
CA HIS A 257 -25.65 -9.01 3.92
C HIS A 257 -25.65 -10.53 3.78
N SER A 258 -24.49 -11.19 3.81
CA SER A 258 -24.38 -12.65 3.62
C SER A 258 -24.23 -13.46 4.93
N THR A 259 -24.04 -12.80 6.08
CA THR A 259 -23.78 -13.48 7.36
C THR A 259 -24.84 -13.17 8.42
N ALA A 260 -26.09 -13.59 8.17
CA ALA A 260 -27.21 -13.45 9.12
C ALA A 260 -27.01 -14.22 10.46
N ASN A 261 -25.89 -14.91 10.68
CA ASN A 261 -25.63 -15.72 11.88
C ASN A 261 -24.29 -15.46 12.59
N CYS A 262 -23.57 -14.38 12.30
CA CYS A 262 -22.35 -14.07 13.06
C CYS A 262 -22.66 -13.13 14.23
N GLN A 263 -22.99 -13.69 15.39
CA GLN A 263 -23.21 -12.96 16.65
C GLN A 263 -21.92 -12.44 17.31
N LEU A 264 -20.77 -12.54 16.64
CA LEU A 264 -19.49 -12.03 17.13
C LEU A 264 -19.13 -10.72 16.42
N SER A 265 -19.43 -9.61 17.08
CA SER A 265 -19.09 -8.23 16.72
C SER A 265 -17.57 -7.92 16.77
N THR A 266 -16.70 -8.85 16.37
CA THR A 266 -15.26 -8.63 16.33
C THR A 266 -14.80 -8.44 14.89
N VAL A 267 -14.04 -7.38 14.65
CA VAL A 267 -13.38 -7.04 13.39
C VAL A 267 -12.69 -8.25 12.75
N ASN A 268 -12.20 -9.20 13.56
CA ASN A 268 -11.51 -10.42 13.11
C ASN A 268 -12.37 -11.38 12.27
N CYS A 269 -13.71 -11.41 12.45
CA CYS A 269 -14.58 -12.25 11.60
C CYS A 269 -14.71 -11.71 10.16
N GLN A 270 -14.47 -10.42 9.96
CA GLN A 270 -14.65 -9.75 8.67
C GLN A 270 -13.37 -9.76 7.82
N LEU A 271 -12.25 -10.20 8.40
CA LEU A 271 -10.95 -10.31 7.72
C LEU A 271 -10.60 -11.77 7.38
N LYS A 272 -11.59 -12.63 7.17
CA LYS A 272 -11.41 -14.08 6.91
C LYS A 272 -10.47 -14.41 5.75
N ASN A 273 -10.44 -13.53 4.75
CA ASN A 273 -9.60 -13.75 3.57
C ASN A 273 -8.20 -13.14 3.68
N VAL A 274 -7.89 -12.45 4.79
CA VAL A 274 -6.56 -11.85 4.98
C VAL A 274 -5.59 -12.91 5.48
N ALA A 275 -4.45 -13.03 4.81
CA ALA A 275 -3.35 -13.88 5.27
C ALA A 275 -2.67 -13.26 6.48
N PRO A 276 -2.44 -14.01 7.57
CA PRO A 276 -1.66 -13.53 8.70
C PRO A 276 -0.17 -13.42 8.32
N THR A 277 0.55 -12.51 8.97
CA THR A 277 1.98 -12.25 8.67
C THR A 277 2.91 -12.80 9.75
N GLU A 278 2.70 -12.48 11.01
CA GLU A 278 3.67 -12.76 12.07
C GLU A 278 2.99 -13.21 13.37
N LYS A 279 3.54 -14.26 13.98
CA LYS A 279 3.21 -14.66 15.36
C LYS A 279 3.92 -13.74 16.33
N GLN A 280 3.14 -13.12 17.22
CA GLN A 280 3.66 -12.24 18.25
C GLN A 280 4.16 -13.02 19.50
N PRO A 281 4.99 -12.41 20.36
CA PRO A 281 5.49 -13.07 21.58
C PRO A 281 4.39 -13.53 22.53
N ASP A 282 3.24 -12.86 22.57
CA ASP A 282 2.06 -13.22 23.37
C ASP A 282 1.23 -14.36 22.77
N GLY A 283 1.67 -14.93 21.63
CA GLY A 283 0.98 -16.00 20.90
C GLY A 283 -0.14 -15.52 19.98
N SER A 284 -0.46 -14.23 19.95
CA SER A 284 -1.36 -13.65 18.95
C SER A 284 -0.70 -13.62 17.57
N VAL A 285 -1.49 -13.35 16.53
CA VAL A 285 -1.00 -13.27 15.15
C VAL A 285 -1.46 -11.96 14.54
N LEU A 286 -0.57 -11.27 13.83
CA LEU A 286 -0.93 -10.10 13.02
C LEU A 286 -1.72 -10.57 11.81
N CYS A 287 -3.00 -10.17 11.74
CA CYS A 287 -3.90 -10.49 10.64
C CYS A 287 -4.76 -9.25 10.34
N GLY A 288 -4.45 -8.57 9.23
CA GLY A 288 -5.05 -7.27 8.90
C GLY A 288 -4.41 -6.07 9.62
N GLN A 289 -3.44 -6.27 10.49
CA GLN A 289 -2.59 -5.22 11.01
C GLN A 289 -1.26 -5.26 10.26
N VAL A 290 -0.84 -4.10 9.74
CA VAL A 290 0.37 -4.01 8.92
C VAL A 290 1.60 -4.53 9.67
N HIS A 291 2.39 -5.35 8.99
CA HIS A 291 3.57 -6.00 9.58
C HIS A 291 4.68 -4.97 9.91
N ASP A 292 4.94 -4.00 9.03
CA ASP A 292 5.99 -3.00 9.23
C ASP A 292 5.76 -2.19 10.53
N PRO A 293 6.73 -2.19 11.48
CA PRO A 293 6.55 -1.50 12.77
C PRO A 293 6.40 0.02 12.65
N LEU A 294 7.09 0.70 11.71
CA LEU A 294 6.91 2.15 11.53
C LEU A 294 5.48 2.46 11.07
N ALA A 295 4.98 1.68 10.10
CA ALA A 295 3.62 1.82 9.62
C ALA A 295 2.58 1.48 10.70
N ARG A 296 2.80 0.40 11.46
CA ARG A 296 1.86 -0.04 12.51
C ARG A 296 1.89 0.86 13.73
N VAL A 297 3.09 1.06 14.31
CA VAL A 297 3.24 1.73 15.61
C VAL A 297 3.13 3.24 15.44
N MET A 298 3.88 3.82 14.51
CA MET A 298 3.96 5.29 14.40
C MET A 298 2.84 5.88 13.53
N ASN A 299 2.42 5.19 12.47
CA ASN A 299 1.43 5.72 11.52
C ASN A 299 0.04 5.05 11.60
N GLY A 300 -0.19 4.18 12.61
CA GLY A 300 -1.52 3.60 12.85
C GLY A 300 -2.08 2.78 11.68
N GLY A 301 -1.22 2.14 10.88
CA GLY A 301 -1.60 1.28 9.76
C GLY A 301 -1.76 2.00 8.41
N ILE A 302 -1.78 3.34 8.37
CA ILE A 302 -1.82 4.12 7.13
C ILE A 302 -0.46 4.78 6.95
N SER A 303 0.38 4.21 6.10
CA SER A 303 1.74 4.73 5.94
C SER A 303 2.22 4.66 4.49
N GLY A 304 2.96 5.69 4.07
CA GLY A 304 3.49 5.77 2.72
C GLY A 304 4.51 4.67 2.40
N ASN A 305 5.17 4.10 3.41
CA ASN A 305 6.15 3.04 3.22
C ASN A 305 5.56 1.62 3.19
N ALA A 306 4.38 1.40 3.78
CA ALA A 306 3.69 0.12 3.89
C ALA A 306 2.24 0.32 4.34
N GLY A 307 1.41 -0.74 4.34
CA GLY A 307 0.06 -0.73 4.94
C GLY A 307 -1.07 -0.93 3.95
N VAL A 308 -0.79 -1.04 2.65
CA VAL A 308 -1.77 -1.49 1.66
C VAL A 308 -1.96 -3.00 1.80
N PHE A 309 -3.21 -3.42 1.84
CA PHE A 309 -3.64 -4.81 1.72
C PHE A 309 -4.33 -5.00 0.38
N SER A 310 -4.03 -6.09 -0.32
CA SER A 310 -4.55 -6.34 -1.67
C SER A 310 -4.53 -7.83 -2.01
N CYS A 311 -5.22 -8.20 -3.10
CA CYS A 311 -5.18 -9.54 -3.68
C CYS A 311 -4.53 -9.54 -5.07
N ALA A 312 -4.16 -10.73 -5.56
CA ALA A 312 -3.47 -10.87 -6.83
C ALA A 312 -4.28 -10.35 -8.03
N GLU A 313 -5.60 -10.43 -7.97
CA GLU A 313 -6.49 -9.97 -9.06
C GLU A 313 -6.55 -8.44 -9.15
N ASP A 314 -6.57 -7.75 -8.01
CA ASP A 314 -6.57 -6.28 -7.96
C ASP A 314 -5.23 -5.67 -8.42
N ILE A 315 -4.12 -6.41 -8.20
CA ILE A 315 -2.78 -5.94 -8.59
C ILE A 315 -2.52 -6.19 -10.09
N ALA A 316 -3.13 -7.20 -10.65
CA ALA A 316 -2.95 -7.62 -12.03
C ALA A 316 -3.59 -6.66 -13.03
#